data_727eee91232849c38536f3b44002c6be
#
_entry.id   727eee91232849c38536f3b44002c6be
#
_cell.length_a   1.000
_cell.length_b   1.000
_cell.length_c   1.000
_cell.angle_alpha   90.00
_cell.angle_beta   90.00
_cell.angle_gamma   90.00
#
_symmetry.space_group_name_H-M   'P 1'
#
loop_
_entity.id
_entity.type
_entity.pdbx_description
1 polymer ?
#
loop_
_entity_poly.entity_id
_entity_poly.type
_entity_poly.pdbx_seq_one_letter_code
_entity_poly.pdbx_strand_id
1 'polypeptide(L)'
;MDIQLLIGIIVFIIIVCVGLNYSKHAEESGMDVPEEPVLFFKASSAIIGPYDPIIIPKGSEKSDWEVELAIVIGNKASYVSEKDALSHIAGYVLHNDVSERSYQLERSGQWVKGKSCDTFAPIGPFIATPDEIGDPNNLNLWLKLNGEEMQNSNTSDFIFNIQEVVSYISQFMTLLPGDIISTGP
;
A
#
# COMPACT_ATOMS: atom_id res chain seq x y z
N MET A 1 21.69 19.64 22.49
CA MET A 1 20.50 19.52 21.64
C MET A 1 19.42 18.86 22.50
N ASP A 2 18.30 19.55 22.67
CA ASP A 2 17.23 19.09 23.55
C ASP A 2 16.59 17.82 22.97
N ILE A 3 16.48 16.76 23.77
CA ILE A 3 15.93 15.46 23.34
C ILE A 3 14.46 15.60 22.90
N GLN A 4 13.73 16.57 23.45
CA GLN A 4 12.36 16.87 23.05
C GLN A 4 12.30 17.49 21.65
N LEU A 5 13.29 18.29 21.28
CA LEU A 5 13.41 18.87 19.93
C LEU A 5 13.78 17.79 18.90
N LEU A 6 14.59 16.81 19.30
CA LEU A 6 14.95 15.68 18.42
C LEU A 6 13.74 14.78 18.13
N ILE A 7 12.93 14.51 19.14
CA ILE A 7 11.70 13.68 19.00
C ILE A 7 10.65 14.40 18.13
N GLY A 8 10.58 15.73 18.18
CA GLY A 8 9.65 16.52 17.36
C GLY A 8 9.97 16.59 15.86
N ILE A 9 11.16 16.13 15.45
CA ILE A 9 11.60 16.16 14.03
C ILE A 9 11.52 14.76 13.38
N ILE A 10 11.37 13.70 14.16
CA ILE A 10 11.26 12.35 13.63
C ILE A 10 9.82 12.11 13.19
N VAL A 11 9.54 12.35 11.94
CA VAL A 11 8.28 11.93 11.29
C VAL A 11 8.46 10.46 10.91
N PHE A 12 7.77 9.57 11.61
CA PHE A 12 7.67 8.18 11.21
C PHE A 12 6.55 8.05 10.20
N ILE A 13 6.87 7.74 8.96
CA ILE A 13 5.87 7.35 7.95
C ILE A 13 5.58 5.86 8.15
N ILE A 14 4.32 5.53 8.31
CA ILE A 14 3.84 4.15 8.33
C ILE A 14 3.31 3.81 6.93
N ILE A 15 3.66 2.63 6.42
CA ILE A 15 3.01 2.06 5.25
C ILE A 15 2.10 0.94 5.74
N VAL A 16 0.80 1.20 5.75
CA VAL A 16 -0.23 0.19 5.99
C VAL A 16 -0.66 -0.37 4.64
N CYS A 17 -0.72 -1.67 4.52
CA CYS A 17 -1.12 -2.34 3.28
C CYS A 17 -2.39 -3.16 3.52
N VAL A 18 -3.22 -3.23 2.48
CA VAL A 18 -4.42 -4.08 2.44
C VAL A 18 -4.12 -5.27 1.54
N GLY A 19 -4.26 -6.47 2.03
CA GLY A 19 -4.13 -7.68 1.25
C GLY A 19 -5.45 -8.12 0.64
N LEU A 20 -5.40 -8.74 -0.56
CA LEU A 20 -6.57 -9.35 -1.22
C LEU A 20 -7.75 -8.39 -1.41
N ASN A 21 -7.49 -7.23 -1.98
CA ASN A 21 -8.53 -6.20 -2.14
C ASN A 21 -9.14 -6.11 -3.56
N TYR A 22 -8.78 -7.01 -4.47
CA TYR A 22 -9.39 -7.10 -5.80
C TYR A 22 -10.11 -8.43 -5.97
N SER A 23 -11.37 -8.38 -6.43
CA SER A 23 -12.21 -9.57 -6.58
C SER A 23 -11.59 -10.59 -7.55
N LYS A 24 -11.06 -10.12 -8.68
CA LYS A 24 -10.39 -10.99 -9.67
C LYS A 24 -9.12 -11.62 -9.11
N HIS A 25 -8.33 -10.85 -8.37
CA HIS A 25 -7.12 -11.39 -7.75
C HIS A 25 -7.43 -12.47 -6.71
N ALA A 26 -8.50 -12.32 -5.93
CA ALA A 26 -8.97 -13.36 -5.01
C ALA A 26 -9.35 -14.64 -5.76
N GLU A 27 -10.10 -14.53 -6.88
CA GLU A 27 -10.47 -15.67 -7.73
C GLU A 27 -9.24 -16.37 -8.33
N GLU A 28 -8.29 -15.61 -8.90
CA GLU A 28 -7.06 -16.14 -9.53
C GLU A 28 -6.15 -16.86 -8.52
N SER A 29 -6.07 -16.35 -7.30
CA SER A 29 -5.27 -16.95 -6.21
C SER A 29 -5.97 -18.12 -5.54
N GLY A 30 -7.25 -18.38 -5.84
CA GLY A 30 -8.07 -19.42 -5.20
C GLY A 30 -8.31 -19.17 -3.71
N MET A 31 -8.26 -17.91 -3.28
CA MET A 31 -8.50 -17.50 -1.91
C MET A 31 -9.95 -17.01 -1.76
N ASP A 32 -10.53 -17.29 -0.60
CA ASP A 32 -11.85 -16.75 -0.28
C ASP A 32 -11.80 -15.22 -0.18
N VAL A 33 -12.86 -14.55 -0.65
CA VAL A 33 -13.02 -13.12 -0.49
C VAL A 33 -13.09 -12.79 1.01
N PRO A 34 -12.21 -11.93 1.54
CA PRO A 34 -12.21 -11.62 2.96
C PRO A 34 -13.46 -10.85 3.38
N GLU A 35 -13.96 -11.11 4.58
CA GLU A 35 -15.10 -10.39 5.17
C GLU A 35 -14.73 -8.98 5.62
N GLU A 36 -13.43 -8.71 5.87
CA GLU A 36 -12.88 -7.42 6.30
C GLU A 36 -11.45 -7.24 5.73
N PRO A 37 -10.94 -5.99 5.60
CA PRO A 37 -9.60 -5.73 5.08
C PRO A 37 -8.51 -6.45 5.87
N VAL A 38 -7.69 -7.25 5.18
CA VAL A 38 -6.50 -7.90 5.75
C VAL A 38 -5.37 -6.89 5.82
N LEU A 39 -4.95 -6.49 7.03
CA LEU A 39 -3.94 -5.45 7.20
C LEU A 39 -2.56 -6.03 7.51
N PHE A 40 -1.54 -5.44 6.88
CA PHE A 40 -0.15 -5.67 7.21
C PHE A 40 0.67 -4.38 7.01
N PHE A 41 1.96 -4.41 7.36
CA PHE A 41 2.85 -3.26 7.26
C PHE A 41 4.05 -3.56 6.39
N LYS A 42 4.59 -2.51 5.75
CA LYS A 42 5.95 -2.51 5.22
C LYS A 42 6.83 -1.62 6.08
N ALA A 43 8.07 -2.02 6.28
CA ALA A 43 9.05 -1.20 6.97
C ALA A 43 9.33 0.09 6.18
N SER A 44 9.50 1.21 6.87
CA SER A 44 9.89 2.47 6.21
C SER A 44 11.24 2.38 5.48
N SER A 45 12.13 1.48 5.90
CA SER A 45 13.40 1.18 5.22
C SER A 45 13.22 0.50 3.84
N ALA A 46 12.02 0.00 3.53
CA ALA A 46 11.72 -0.56 2.22
C ALA A 46 11.45 0.50 1.15
N ILE A 47 11.18 1.76 1.55
CA ILE A 47 10.83 2.85 0.62
C ILE A 47 12.04 3.22 -0.24
N ILE A 48 11.80 3.28 -1.55
CA ILE A 48 12.72 3.81 -2.56
C ILE A 48 11.95 4.67 -3.56
N GLY A 49 12.68 5.46 -4.33
CA GLY A 49 12.11 6.23 -5.44
C GLY A 49 11.63 5.33 -6.59
N PRO A 50 10.82 5.87 -7.50
CA PRO A 50 10.16 5.08 -8.56
C PRO A 50 11.14 4.52 -9.60
N TYR A 51 12.34 5.04 -9.67
CA TYR A 51 13.38 4.64 -10.64
C TYR A 51 14.62 4.04 -9.97
N ASP A 52 14.59 3.87 -8.66
CA ASP A 52 15.69 3.24 -7.93
C ASP A 52 15.68 1.72 -8.14
N PRO A 53 16.85 1.07 -8.12
CA PRO A 53 16.93 -0.37 -8.29
C PRO A 53 16.32 -1.13 -7.10
N ILE A 54 15.47 -2.10 -7.38
CA ILE A 54 15.00 -3.08 -6.41
C ILE A 54 16.12 -4.09 -6.18
N ILE A 55 16.57 -4.24 -4.94
CA ILE A 55 17.62 -5.17 -4.56
C ILE A 55 17.01 -6.48 -4.09
N ILE A 56 17.21 -7.53 -4.85
CA ILE A 56 16.73 -8.87 -4.49
C ILE A 56 17.47 -9.36 -3.24
N PRO A 57 16.76 -9.75 -2.16
CA PRO A 57 17.38 -10.17 -0.91
C PRO A 57 18.22 -11.44 -1.08
N LYS A 58 19.23 -11.59 -0.25
CA LYS A 58 20.06 -12.80 -0.24
C LYS A 58 19.23 -14.04 0.06
N GLY A 59 19.26 -15.01 -0.86
CA GLY A 59 18.50 -16.26 -0.75
C GLY A 59 17.01 -16.12 -1.11
N SER A 60 16.63 -15.02 -1.76
CA SER A 60 15.32 -14.86 -2.39
C SER A 60 15.21 -15.74 -3.63
N GLU A 61 14.07 -16.42 -3.79
CA GLU A 61 13.78 -17.30 -4.93
C GLU A 61 12.42 -16.99 -5.56
N LYS A 62 11.56 -16.24 -4.85
CA LYS A 62 10.15 -16.01 -5.24
C LYS A 62 9.77 -14.54 -5.11
N SER A 63 10.66 -13.65 -5.60
CA SER A 63 10.34 -12.21 -5.66
C SER A 63 9.28 -11.95 -6.72
N ASP A 64 8.30 -11.12 -6.37
CA ASP A 64 7.11 -10.86 -7.15
C ASP A 64 6.74 -9.38 -7.07
N TRP A 65 5.93 -8.88 -7.98
CA TRP A 65 5.47 -7.51 -8.11
C TRP A 65 3.97 -7.39 -7.81
N GLU A 66 3.55 -6.23 -7.33
CA GLU A 66 2.15 -5.89 -7.12
C GLU A 66 1.97 -4.39 -7.39
N VAL A 67 1.40 -4.01 -8.55
CA VAL A 67 1.06 -2.61 -8.80
C VAL A 67 -0.16 -2.23 -7.99
N GLU A 68 -0.04 -1.13 -7.23
CA GLU A 68 -1.10 -0.65 -6.36
C GLU A 68 -1.31 0.85 -6.46
N LEU A 69 -2.55 1.28 -6.28
CA LEU A 69 -2.85 2.64 -5.88
C LEU A 69 -2.53 2.78 -4.39
N ALA A 70 -1.77 3.80 -4.01
CA ALA A 70 -1.55 4.12 -2.62
C ALA A 70 -2.15 5.49 -2.27
N ILE A 71 -2.71 5.59 -1.07
CA ILE A 71 -3.31 6.79 -0.50
C ILE A 71 -2.27 7.47 0.39
N VAL A 72 -2.11 8.78 0.25
CA VAL A 72 -1.31 9.60 1.16
C VAL A 72 -2.24 10.37 2.10
N ILE A 73 -2.10 10.16 3.39
CA ILE A 73 -2.90 10.85 4.40
C ILE A 73 -2.46 12.32 4.52
N GLY A 74 -3.41 13.24 4.49
CA GLY A 74 -3.18 14.68 4.59
C GLY A 74 -3.60 15.28 5.93
N ASN A 75 -4.66 14.74 6.51
CA ASN A 75 -5.18 15.15 7.81
C ASN A 75 -5.26 13.97 8.75
N LYS A 76 -4.97 14.19 10.04
CA LYS A 76 -5.08 13.13 11.06
C LYS A 76 -6.44 12.42 10.98
N ALA A 77 -6.41 11.10 10.82
CA ALA A 77 -7.61 10.26 10.77
C ALA A 77 -7.63 9.27 11.95
N SER A 78 -8.66 9.36 12.78
CA SER A 78 -8.89 8.48 13.93
C SER A 78 -10.39 8.34 14.14
N TYR A 79 -10.92 7.12 14.08
CA TYR A 79 -12.35 6.84 14.13
C TYR A 79 -13.17 7.61 13.09
N VAL A 80 -12.64 7.71 11.88
CA VAL A 80 -13.26 8.44 10.76
C VAL A 80 -14.38 7.59 10.16
N SER A 81 -15.51 8.24 9.84
CA SER A 81 -16.58 7.57 9.08
C SER A 81 -16.21 7.47 7.59
N GLU A 82 -16.77 6.49 6.88
CA GLU A 82 -16.58 6.39 5.41
C GLU A 82 -16.96 7.68 4.68
N LYS A 83 -18.03 8.33 5.12
CA LYS A 83 -18.51 9.61 4.56
C LYS A 83 -17.45 10.71 4.60
N ASP A 84 -16.64 10.72 5.64
CA ASP A 84 -15.65 11.78 5.89
C ASP A 84 -14.24 11.38 5.40
N ALA A 85 -14.03 10.10 5.05
CA ALA A 85 -12.72 9.51 4.75
C ALA A 85 -11.92 10.28 3.69
N LEU A 86 -12.54 10.68 2.58
CA LEU A 86 -11.86 11.39 1.50
C LEU A 86 -11.30 12.75 1.94
N SER A 87 -11.88 13.41 2.94
CA SER A 87 -11.39 14.69 3.47
C SER A 87 -10.06 14.58 4.22
N HIS A 88 -9.63 13.37 4.53
CA HIS A 88 -8.36 13.08 5.20
C HIS A 88 -7.21 12.76 4.23
N ILE A 89 -7.49 12.68 2.93
CA ILE A 89 -6.53 12.30 1.89
C ILE A 89 -5.85 13.53 1.29
N ALA A 90 -4.52 13.54 1.26
CA ALA A 90 -3.73 14.56 0.56
C ALA A 90 -3.64 14.27 -0.95
N GLY A 91 -3.60 13.00 -1.32
CA GLY A 91 -3.48 12.57 -2.71
C GLY A 91 -3.21 11.09 -2.83
N TYR A 92 -2.88 10.70 -4.05
CA TYR A 92 -2.68 9.32 -4.46
C TYR A 92 -1.33 9.17 -5.16
N VAL A 93 -0.70 8.01 -5.00
CA VAL A 93 0.60 7.73 -5.58
C VAL A 93 0.65 6.27 -6.06
N LEU A 94 1.43 5.99 -7.10
CA LEU A 94 1.70 4.60 -7.48
C LEU A 94 2.68 3.98 -6.48
N HIS A 95 2.41 2.76 -6.12
CA HIS A 95 3.25 1.89 -5.30
C HIS A 95 3.43 0.54 -5.98
N ASN A 96 4.60 -0.05 -5.85
CA ASN A 96 4.81 -1.45 -6.18
C ASN A 96 5.08 -2.20 -4.88
N ASP A 97 4.10 -2.98 -4.40
CA ASP A 97 4.24 -3.80 -3.18
C ASP A 97 5.05 -5.06 -3.48
N VAL A 98 6.34 -4.86 -3.75
CA VAL A 98 7.26 -5.96 -4.05
C VAL A 98 7.30 -6.94 -2.88
N SER A 99 7.21 -8.22 -3.22
CA SER A 99 7.03 -9.31 -2.25
C SER A 99 8.02 -10.43 -2.50
N GLU A 100 8.60 -10.98 -1.44
CA GLU A 100 9.28 -12.28 -1.49
C GLU A 100 8.31 -13.34 -0.95
N ARG A 101 7.68 -14.08 -1.85
CA ARG A 101 6.58 -14.99 -1.51
C ARG A 101 6.98 -16.11 -0.55
N SER A 102 8.23 -16.62 -0.66
CA SER A 102 8.68 -17.66 0.27
C SER A 102 8.83 -17.13 1.70
N TYR A 103 9.25 -15.85 1.85
CA TYR A 103 9.35 -15.24 3.17
C TYR A 103 7.98 -14.87 3.72
N GLN A 104 7.06 -14.45 2.86
CA GLN A 104 5.69 -14.10 3.21
C GLN A 104 4.88 -15.30 3.69
N LEU A 105 4.88 -16.38 2.91
CA LEU A 105 3.90 -17.47 3.04
C LEU A 105 4.51 -18.73 3.68
N GLU A 106 5.80 -19.02 3.45
CA GLU A 106 6.41 -20.30 3.83
C GLU A 106 7.20 -20.22 5.16
N ARG A 107 7.22 -19.05 5.82
CA ARG A 107 7.94 -18.81 7.07
C ARG A 107 7.01 -18.35 8.20
N SER A 108 6.17 -19.28 8.68
CA SER A 108 5.27 -19.08 9.84
C SER A 108 4.20 -17.99 9.63
N GLY A 109 3.78 -17.72 8.40
CA GLY A 109 2.62 -16.88 8.07
C GLY A 109 2.71 -15.39 8.45
N GLN A 110 3.89 -14.87 8.78
CA GLN A 110 4.10 -13.44 9.06
C GLN A 110 4.50 -12.70 7.79
N TRP A 111 3.54 -12.08 7.12
CA TRP A 111 3.70 -11.43 5.82
C TRP A 111 4.79 -10.35 5.80
N VAL A 112 4.95 -9.62 6.89
CA VAL A 112 5.94 -8.54 7.01
C VAL A 112 7.35 -8.96 6.57
N LYS A 113 7.74 -10.23 6.77
CA LYS A 113 9.07 -10.74 6.38
C LYS A 113 9.29 -10.75 4.87
N GLY A 114 8.26 -11.02 4.08
CA GLY A 114 8.31 -10.99 2.62
C GLY A 114 7.99 -9.62 2.03
N LYS A 115 7.30 -8.79 2.77
CA LYS A 115 6.81 -7.47 2.35
C LYS A 115 7.74 -6.31 2.72
N SER A 116 8.68 -6.50 3.68
CA SER A 116 9.54 -5.43 4.23
C SER A 116 11.02 -5.61 3.94
N CYS A 117 11.39 -6.39 2.93
CA CYS A 117 12.79 -6.39 2.48
C CYS A 117 13.19 -4.98 2.01
N ASP A 118 14.45 -4.61 2.22
CA ASP A 118 14.97 -3.32 1.77
C ASP A 118 14.67 -3.12 0.28
N THR A 119 14.29 -1.90 -0.10
CA THR A 119 13.91 -1.51 -1.46
C THR A 119 12.60 -2.10 -2.02
N PHE A 120 11.82 -2.81 -1.22
CA PHE A 120 10.59 -3.49 -1.67
C PHE A 120 9.34 -2.60 -1.68
N ALA A 121 9.51 -1.28 -1.57
CA ALA A 121 8.43 -0.30 -1.70
C ALA A 121 8.81 0.86 -2.63
N PRO A 122 8.99 0.64 -3.95
CA PRO A 122 9.09 1.73 -4.90
C PRO A 122 7.81 2.57 -4.91
N ILE A 123 7.92 3.88 -4.67
CA ILE A 123 6.79 4.80 -4.60
C ILE A 123 7.05 6.02 -5.48
N GLY A 124 6.05 6.48 -6.20
CA GLY A 124 6.12 7.70 -7.01
C GLY A 124 5.60 7.48 -8.44
N PRO A 125 5.96 8.40 -9.39
CA PRO A 125 6.95 9.48 -9.27
C PRO A 125 6.43 10.79 -8.67
N PHE A 126 5.13 10.93 -8.47
CA PHE A 126 4.49 12.13 -7.91
C PHE A 126 3.24 11.73 -7.12
N ILE A 127 2.76 12.64 -6.28
CA ILE A 127 1.46 12.52 -5.62
C ILE A 127 0.47 13.32 -6.46
N ALA A 128 -0.57 12.66 -6.99
CA ALA A 128 -1.68 13.31 -7.65
C ALA A 128 -2.72 13.73 -6.62
N THR A 129 -3.17 14.97 -6.70
CA THR A 129 -4.18 15.50 -5.77
C THR A 129 -5.58 14.96 -6.08
N PRO A 130 -6.53 14.98 -5.12
CA PRO A 130 -7.89 14.47 -5.34
C PRO A 130 -8.62 15.13 -6.53
N ASP A 131 -8.38 16.42 -6.80
CA ASP A 131 -8.97 17.16 -7.92
C ASP A 131 -8.38 16.75 -9.27
N GLU A 132 -7.11 16.29 -9.31
CA GLU A 132 -6.48 15.74 -10.52
C GLU A 132 -6.95 14.32 -10.83
N ILE A 133 -7.19 13.51 -9.81
CA ILE A 133 -7.60 12.10 -9.95
C ILE A 133 -9.09 11.96 -10.29
N GLY A 134 -9.94 12.78 -9.71
CA GLY A 134 -11.39 12.65 -9.81
C GLY A 134 -11.92 11.49 -8.96
N ASP A 135 -12.34 10.40 -9.58
CA ASP A 135 -12.84 9.21 -8.85
C ASP A 135 -11.74 8.17 -8.63
N PRO A 136 -11.21 8.04 -7.39
CA PRO A 136 -10.15 7.09 -7.10
C PRO A 136 -10.61 5.62 -7.14
N ASN A 137 -11.92 5.36 -7.16
CA ASN A 137 -12.49 4.03 -7.28
C ASN A 137 -12.75 3.63 -8.76
N ASN A 138 -12.23 4.39 -9.73
CA ASN A 138 -12.34 4.06 -11.15
C ASN A 138 -11.07 4.47 -11.94
N LEU A 139 -9.93 3.93 -11.55
CA LEU A 139 -8.62 4.17 -12.17
C LEU A 139 -8.05 2.88 -12.75
N ASN A 140 -7.49 2.97 -13.95
CA ASN A 140 -6.75 1.85 -14.54
C ASN A 140 -5.35 1.77 -13.94
N LEU A 141 -4.98 0.58 -13.49
CA LEU A 141 -3.63 0.23 -13.01
C LEU A 141 -3.07 -0.90 -13.87
N TRP A 142 -1.84 -0.76 -14.30
CA TRP A 142 -1.16 -1.81 -15.05
C TRP A 142 0.34 -1.85 -14.73
N LEU A 143 0.95 -3.01 -14.92
CA LEU A 143 2.38 -3.24 -14.76
C LEU A 143 2.91 -4.04 -15.95
N LYS A 144 4.06 -3.61 -16.46
CA LYS A 144 4.81 -4.35 -17.48
C LYS A 144 6.20 -4.69 -16.97
N LEU A 145 6.63 -5.92 -17.26
CA LEU A 145 8.00 -6.37 -17.01
C LEU A 145 8.65 -6.71 -18.36
N ASN A 146 9.76 -6.03 -18.68
CA ASN A 146 10.48 -6.20 -19.95
C ASN A 146 9.58 -6.05 -21.21
N GLY A 147 8.55 -5.20 -21.12
CA GLY A 147 7.60 -4.93 -22.20
C GLY A 147 6.38 -5.87 -22.25
N GLU A 148 6.37 -6.94 -21.48
CA GLU A 148 5.23 -7.84 -21.32
C GLU A 148 4.30 -7.34 -20.22
N GLU A 149 2.99 -7.34 -20.49
CA GLU A 149 1.98 -6.93 -19.52
C GLU A 149 1.74 -8.06 -18.51
N MET A 150 2.01 -7.76 -17.24
CA MET A 150 1.93 -8.71 -16.14
C MET A 150 0.69 -8.49 -15.28
N GLN A 151 0.26 -7.24 -15.11
CA GLN A 151 -0.94 -6.87 -14.37
C GLN A 151 -1.70 -5.78 -15.12
N ASN A 152 -3.03 -5.88 -15.16
CA ASN A 152 -3.92 -4.87 -15.75
C ASN A 152 -5.30 -5.00 -15.12
N SER A 153 -5.69 -4.00 -14.33
CA SER A 153 -6.97 -3.97 -13.62
C SER A 153 -7.48 -2.54 -13.47
N ASN A 154 -8.62 -2.39 -12.81
CA ASN A 154 -9.22 -1.11 -12.50
C ASN A 154 -9.65 -1.09 -11.03
N THR A 155 -9.49 0.04 -10.34
CA THR A 155 -9.87 0.19 -8.93
C THR A 155 -11.37 0.01 -8.66
N SER A 156 -12.20 -0.02 -9.70
CA SER A 156 -13.62 -0.41 -9.57
C SER A 156 -13.82 -1.90 -9.25
N ASP A 157 -12.75 -2.70 -9.29
CA ASP A 157 -12.75 -4.11 -8.87
C ASP A 157 -12.38 -4.30 -7.39
N PHE A 158 -12.17 -3.20 -6.65
CA PHE A 158 -11.92 -3.26 -5.22
C PHE A 158 -13.04 -4.00 -4.48
N ILE A 159 -12.67 -4.89 -3.55
CA ILE A 159 -13.58 -5.51 -2.58
C ILE A 159 -13.98 -4.45 -1.54
N PHE A 160 -12.99 -3.71 -1.02
CA PHE A 160 -13.18 -2.59 -0.10
C PHE A 160 -12.70 -1.30 -0.78
N ASN A 161 -13.61 -0.36 -1.01
CA ASN A 161 -13.29 0.88 -1.69
C ASN A 161 -12.42 1.82 -0.81
N ILE A 162 -11.95 2.91 -1.38
CA ILE A 162 -11.04 3.87 -0.70
C ILE A 162 -11.62 4.39 0.62
N GLN A 163 -12.91 4.70 0.66
CA GLN A 163 -13.58 5.23 1.85
C GLN A 163 -13.66 4.18 2.96
N GLU A 164 -14.03 2.97 2.61
CA GLU A 164 -14.09 1.82 3.52
C GLU A 164 -12.72 1.53 4.12
N VAL A 165 -11.67 1.48 3.29
CA VAL A 165 -10.29 1.21 3.73
C VAL A 165 -9.80 2.25 4.73
N VAL A 166 -9.94 3.55 4.43
CA VAL A 166 -9.49 4.62 5.34
C VAL A 166 -10.30 4.60 6.63
N SER A 167 -11.63 4.46 6.54
CA SER A 167 -12.51 4.37 7.69
C SER A 167 -12.12 3.18 8.58
N TYR A 168 -11.99 1.98 7.98
CA TYR A 168 -11.67 0.74 8.69
C TYR A 168 -10.34 0.84 9.43
N ILE A 169 -9.26 1.22 8.76
CA ILE A 169 -7.93 1.34 9.39
C ILE A 169 -7.97 2.34 10.56
N SER A 170 -8.69 3.45 10.40
CA SER A 170 -8.77 4.49 11.43
C SER A 170 -9.47 4.06 12.72
N GLN A 171 -10.18 2.91 12.73
CA GLN A 171 -10.79 2.34 13.94
C GLN A 171 -9.76 1.68 14.86
N PHE A 172 -8.63 1.20 14.30
CA PHE A 172 -7.63 0.44 15.04
C PHE A 172 -6.38 1.28 15.36
N MET A 173 -6.06 2.24 14.50
CA MET A 173 -4.87 3.07 14.65
C MET A 173 -5.11 4.49 14.13
N THR A 174 -4.47 5.47 14.74
CA THR A 174 -4.47 6.83 14.23
C THR A 174 -3.54 6.94 13.04
N LEU A 175 -4.07 7.37 11.90
CA LEU A 175 -3.31 7.74 10.72
C LEU A 175 -2.88 9.20 10.82
N LEU A 176 -1.64 9.49 10.52
CA LEU A 176 -1.05 10.82 10.59
C LEU A 176 -0.74 11.37 9.17
N PRO A 177 -0.65 12.71 9.01
CA PRO A 177 -0.21 13.27 7.75
C PRO A 177 1.12 12.71 7.28
N GLY A 178 1.16 12.22 6.05
CA GLY A 178 2.30 11.54 5.44
C GLY A 178 2.24 10.02 5.53
N ASP A 179 1.38 9.42 6.33
CA ASP A 179 1.18 7.97 6.32
C ASP A 179 0.62 7.52 4.96
N ILE A 180 1.00 6.33 4.56
CA ILE A 180 0.66 5.74 3.27
C ILE A 180 -0.20 4.51 3.51
N ILE A 181 -1.29 4.39 2.75
CA ILE A 181 -2.11 3.19 2.68
C ILE A 181 -1.99 2.61 1.28
N SER A 182 -1.43 1.43 1.16
CA SER A 182 -1.38 0.65 -0.08
C SER A 182 -2.62 -0.22 -0.17
N THR A 183 -3.36 -0.13 -1.28
CA THR A 183 -4.76 -0.57 -1.32
C THR A 183 -4.97 -2.02 -1.78
N GLY A 184 -3.88 -2.74 -2.04
CA GLY A 184 -3.88 -4.11 -2.54
C GLY A 184 -3.76 -4.21 -4.06
N PRO A 185 -3.29 -5.37 -4.56
CA PRO A 185 -3.28 -5.71 -5.98
C PRO A 185 -4.64 -6.24 -6.43
#